data_38bcfed980676f7e79c00814b5e0b59c
#
_entry.id   38bcfed980676f7e79c00814b5e0b59c
#
_cell.length_a   1.000
_cell.length_b   1.000
_cell.length_c   1.000
_cell.angle_alpha   90.00
_cell.angle_beta   90.00
_cell.angle_gamma   90.00
#
_symmetry.space_group_name_H-M   'P 1'
#
loop_
_entity.id
_entity.type
_entity.pdbx_description
1 polymer ?
#
loop_
_entity_poly.entity_id
_entity_poly.type
_entity_poly.pdbx_seq_one_letter_code
_entity_poly.pdbx_strand_id
1 'polypeptide(L)'
;VHSCRFTLHLIAALVVLSGVQAFATQQSNYPKACFTESVTVPDGLYANDDTDVNAQDAYMRAIALLLDQESFAQLDCLADSARKNKDRFSSGNWKLSAIYDGVAMPIEHATNEDWNARLIHVQHWVAASPNSITAHIAQAQLYAYLAWEARGSGSSDTVSANGWKVFNERIAEAKRLLEQSPELKKCPDWYWVMQQVALAQGWTVAQQRALFEEAVAFEPTFYPYYRTFSYAMSTSWYGEDGDSEKFAVEMADRIGGDNGDIIAFEVAAKLAPCCKAEDVIKRISWPRIKRGFTALEKRYGTSLINLNVMAFMAPLSGGDEIYAHSLFQRIGDQWDKKLWVTQKDFEEQRTYIAQVVPLREQQLIRERAAEANLSTPAGARFAVALERKLQAGADACVNTVPDKGSKFQILILLNKSGKLERAYPDPFTMVSQCLMAKLADYYGPRAEVLLVPPQDGYWTRVEFDPASIAKLKTE
;
A
#
# COMPACT_ATOMS: atom_id res chain seq x y z
N VAL A 1 10.19 13.10 64.03
CA VAL A 1 11.16 12.04 63.81
C VAL A 1 10.46 10.84 63.22
N HIS A 2 10.84 10.42 62.01
CA HIS A 2 10.58 9.18 61.28
C HIS A 2 9.16 8.89 60.80
N SER A 3 8.99 8.99 59.57
CA SER A 3 9.10 7.96 58.50
C SER A 3 7.75 7.29 58.14
N CYS A 4 7.25 7.63 57.00
CA CYS A 4 6.39 6.73 56.22
C CYS A 4 6.50 7.08 54.72
N ARG A 5 7.25 6.31 53.97
CA ARG A 5 7.21 6.22 52.52
C ARG A 5 7.11 4.74 52.19
N PHE A 6 6.30 4.41 51.28
CA PHE A 6 6.06 3.16 50.54
C PHE A 6 4.59 2.75 50.63
N THR A 7 3.84 3.11 49.60
CA THR A 7 2.83 2.25 48.94
C THR A 7 2.09 3.05 47.88
N LEU A 8 2.62 3.12 46.69
CA LEU A 8 1.84 3.58 45.50
C LEU A 8 2.56 3.11 44.21
N HIS A 9 2.55 1.81 43.95
CA HIS A 9 3.00 1.27 42.65
C HIS A 9 2.43 -0.12 42.31
N LEU A 10 1.15 -0.37 42.60
CA LEU A 10 0.55 -1.69 42.28
C LEU A 10 -0.87 -1.65 41.74
N ILE A 11 -1.37 -0.49 41.29
CA ILE A 11 -2.74 -0.40 40.74
C ILE A 11 -2.78 -0.14 39.23
N ALA A 12 -1.66 0.24 38.59
CA ALA A 12 -1.65 0.54 37.15
C ALA A 12 -1.53 -0.66 36.22
N ALA A 13 -1.18 -1.84 36.73
CA ALA A 13 -0.95 -3.04 35.90
C ALA A 13 -2.16 -3.94 35.64
N LEU A 14 -3.25 -3.74 36.39
CA LEU A 14 -4.44 -4.62 36.31
C LEU A 14 -5.55 -4.11 35.36
N VAL A 15 -5.50 -2.86 34.91
CA VAL A 15 -6.53 -2.30 34.01
C VAL A 15 -6.23 -2.55 32.52
N VAL A 16 -4.96 -2.80 32.17
CA VAL A 16 -4.57 -3.05 30.76
C VAL A 16 -4.86 -4.49 30.30
N LEU A 17 -4.91 -5.44 31.22
CA LEU A 17 -5.17 -6.86 30.88
C LEU A 17 -6.66 -7.19 30.66
N SER A 18 -7.58 -6.40 31.23
CA SER A 18 -9.02 -6.64 31.06
C SER A 18 -9.57 -6.15 29.73
N GLY A 19 -8.91 -5.17 29.08
CA GLY A 19 -9.34 -4.63 27.79
C GLY A 19 -9.04 -5.57 26.61
N VAL A 20 -7.92 -6.28 26.66
CA VAL A 20 -7.50 -7.20 25.58
C VAL A 20 -8.31 -8.50 25.59
N GLN A 21 -8.67 -8.99 26.76
CA GLN A 21 -9.51 -10.20 26.87
C GLN A 21 -10.97 -9.97 26.46
N ALA A 22 -11.51 -8.76 26.63
CA ALA A 22 -12.87 -8.44 26.21
C ALA A 22 -13.00 -8.37 24.66
N PHE A 23 -11.96 -7.90 23.96
CA PHE A 23 -11.94 -7.89 22.49
C PHE A 23 -11.82 -9.30 21.88
N ALA A 24 -10.98 -10.14 22.44
CA ALA A 24 -10.79 -11.52 21.95
C ALA A 24 -12.03 -12.40 22.18
N THR A 25 -12.78 -12.22 23.29
CA THR A 25 -14.01 -12.97 23.58
C THR A 25 -15.21 -12.49 22.76
N GLN A 26 -15.25 -11.20 22.33
CA GLN A 26 -16.32 -10.68 21.51
C GLN A 26 -16.18 -11.13 20.05
N GLN A 27 -14.96 -11.30 19.52
CA GLN A 27 -14.70 -11.85 18.20
C GLN A 27 -15.07 -13.34 18.07
N SER A 28 -15.03 -14.11 19.15
CA SER A 28 -15.29 -15.57 19.09
C SER A 28 -16.77 -15.93 18.90
N ASN A 29 -17.70 -15.03 19.17
CA ASN A 29 -19.15 -15.27 19.02
C ASN A 29 -19.75 -14.74 17.72
N TYR A 30 -19.05 -13.88 16.98
CA TYR A 30 -19.45 -13.46 15.64
C TYR A 30 -18.95 -14.48 14.61
N PRO A 31 -19.72 -14.91 13.63
CA PRO A 31 -21.11 -14.54 13.31
C PRO A 31 -22.17 -15.38 13.98
N LYS A 32 -21.81 -16.33 14.83
CA LYS A 32 -22.71 -17.35 15.42
C LYS A 32 -23.95 -16.76 16.09
N ALA A 33 -23.82 -15.57 16.67
CA ALA A 33 -24.96 -14.89 17.33
C ALA A 33 -26.12 -14.55 16.38
N CYS A 34 -25.88 -14.53 15.06
CA CYS A 34 -26.90 -14.26 14.05
C CYS A 34 -27.62 -15.53 13.53
N PHE A 35 -27.26 -16.70 14.08
CA PHE A 35 -27.83 -17.99 13.64
C PHE A 35 -28.45 -18.72 14.85
N THR A 36 -29.58 -19.38 14.60
CA THR A 36 -30.16 -20.27 15.60
C THR A 36 -29.32 -21.55 15.72
N GLU A 37 -29.39 -22.26 16.84
CA GLU A 37 -28.62 -23.50 17.06
C GLU A 37 -28.85 -24.58 16.00
N SER A 38 -29.99 -24.54 15.30
CA SER A 38 -30.36 -25.49 14.26
C SER A 38 -29.85 -25.13 12.86
N VAL A 39 -29.24 -23.96 12.68
CA VAL A 39 -28.76 -23.47 11.37
C VAL A 39 -27.23 -23.49 11.33
N THR A 40 -26.68 -24.21 10.34
CA THR A 40 -25.23 -24.23 10.11
C THR A 40 -24.76 -22.86 9.62
N VAL A 41 -23.80 -22.31 10.32
CA VAL A 41 -23.12 -21.05 9.90
C VAL A 41 -22.19 -21.40 8.74
N PRO A 42 -22.27 -20.71 7.60
CA PRO A 42 -21.33 -20.92 6.49
C PRO A 42 -19.87 -20.66 6.94
N ASP A 43 -18.97 -21.59 6.69
CA ASP A 43 -17.56 -21.53 7.12
C ASP A 43 -16.85 -20.27 6.64
N GLY A 44 -17.17 -19.75 5.45
CA GLY A 44 -16.61 -18.51 4.91
C GLY A 44 -16.83 -17.30 5.79
N LEU A 45 -17.85 -17.27 6.65
CA LEU A 45 -18.09 -16.17 7.59
C LEU A 45 -17.07 -16.09 8.73
N TYR A 46 -16.30 -17.17 8.97
CA TYR A 46 -15.18 -17.19 9.92
C TYR A 46 -13.83 -16.85 9.27
N ALA A 47 -13.79 -16.77 7.94
CA ALA A 47 -12.55 -16.51 7.23
C ALA A 47 -11.93 -15.17 7.61
N ASN A 48 -10.60 -15.14 7.72
CA ASN A 48 -9.81 -13.96 7.97
C ASN A 48 -8.51 -14.00 7.13
N ASP A 49 -8.07 -12.86 6.66
CA ASP A 49 -6.95 -12.72 5.72
C ASP A 49 -5.56 -12.75 6.37
N ASP A 50 -5.47 -13.22 7.60
CA ASP A 50 -4.22 -13.51 8.30
C ASP A 50 -3.62 -14.89 7.93
N THR A 51 -4.46 -15.83 7.53
CA THR A 51 -4.07 -17.21 7.21
C THR A 51 -4.39 -17.64 5.78
N ASP A 52 -5.32 -16.95 5.11
CA ASP A 52 -5.72 -17.23 3.72
C ASP A 52 -5.90 -15.92 2.94
N VAL A 53 -5.14 -15.75 1.89
CA VAL A 53 -5.22 -14.57 1.01
C VAL A 53 -6.60 -14.43 0.35
N ASN A 54 -7.34 -15.54 0.19
CA ASN A 54 -8.68 -15.55 -0.38
C ASN A 54 -9.81 -15.44 0.66
N ALA A 55 -9.48 -15.21 1.92
CA ALA A 55 -10.47 -15.19 3.01
C ALA A 55 -11.60 -14.19 2.81
N GLN A 56 -11.31 -13.01 2.27
CA GLN A 56 -12.36 -12.01 1.98
C GLN A 56 -13.29 -12.50 0.88
N ASP A 57 -12.77 -13.18 -0.15
CA ASP A 57 -13.60 -13.79 -1.20
C ASP A 57 -14.46 -14.93 -0.65
N ALA A 58 -13.92 -15.74 0.28
CA ALA A 58 -14.69 -16.78 0.96
C ALA A 58 -15.84 -16.19 1.79
N TYR A 59 -15.58 -15.09 2.49
CA TYR A 59 -16.60 -14.35 3.24
C TYR A 59 -17.69 -13.80 2.32
N MET A 60 -17.33 -13.15 1.22
CA MET A 60 -18.28 -12.63 0.23
C MET A 60 -19.11 -13.72 -0.42
N ARG A 61 -18.52 -14.89 -0.73
CA ARG A 61 -19.29 -16.05 -1.23
C ARG A 61 -20.29 -16.58 -0.21
N ALA A 62 -19.93 -16.58 1.09
CA ALA A 62 -20.87 -16.97 2.14
C ALA A 62 -22.06 -16.01 2.24
N ILE A 63 -21.81 -14.70 2.09
CA ILE A 63 -22.87 -13.68 2.02
C ILE A 63 -23.77 -13.88 0.79
N ALA A 64 -23.15 -14.11 -0.37
CA ALA A 64 -23.91 -14.40 -1.61
C ALA A 64 -24.84 -15.61 -1.43
N LEU A 65 -24.33 -16.69 -0.82
CA LEU A 65 -25.13 -17.88 -0.51
C LEU A 65 -26.34 -17.57 0.41
N LEU A 66 -26.12 -16.75 1.44
CA LEU A 66 -27.23 -16.33 2.33
C LEU A 66 -28.28 -15.50 1.58
N LEU A 67 -27.88 -14.66 0.63
CA LEU A 67 -28.80 -13.92 -0.22
C LEU A 67 -29.59 -14.86 -1.13
N ASP A 68 -28.93 -15.80 -1.80
CA ASP A 68 -29.57 -16.77 -2.69
C ASP A 68 -30.57 -17.70 -1.94
N GLN A 69 -30.32 -17.94 -0.65
CA GLN A 69 -31.22 -18.65 0.25
C GLN A 69 -32.30 -17.77 0.87
N GLU A 70 -32.35 -16.48 0.53
CA GLU A 70 -33.25 -15.48 1.13
C GLU A 70 -33.18 -15.42 2.67
N SER A 71 -32.00 -15.69 3.22
CA SER A 71 -31.72 -15.65 4.66
C SER A 71 -31.56 -14.20 5.16
N PHE A 72 -32.58 -13.37 4.92
CA PHE A 72 -32.54 -11.92 5.11
C PHE A 72 -32.32 -11.50 6.57
N ALA A 73 -32.92 -12.21 7.51
CA ALA A 73 -32.73 -11.95 8.93
C ALA A 73 -31.26 -12.12 9.37
N GLN A 74 -30.59 -13.14 8.81
CA GLN A 74 -29.16 -13.38 9.04
C GLN A 74 -28.30 -12.29 8.41
N LEU A 75 -28.60 -11.87 7.19
CA LEU A 75 -27.91 -10.77 6.50
C LEU A 75 -28.04 -9.45 7.27
N ASP A 76 -29.24 -9.09 7.72
CA ASP A 76 -29.49 -7.91 8.54
C ASP A 76 -28.70 -7.97 9.86
N CYS A 77 -28.77 -9.10 10.58
CA CYS A 77 -28.05 -9.29 11.83
C CYS A 77 -26.52 -9.18 11.64
N LEU A 78 -25.96 -9.83 10.62
CA LEU A 78 -24.53 -9.78 10.33
C LEU A 78 -24.09 -8.34 10.02
N ALA A 79 -24.85 -7.62 9.20
CA ALA A 79 -24.54 -6.25 8.83
C ALA A 79 -24.67 -5.27 10.01
N ASP A 80 -25.72 -5.40 10.81
CA ASP A 80 -25.93 -4.57 12.00
C ASP A 80 -24.84 -4.82 13.04
N SER A 81 -24.45 -6.07 13.24
CA SER A 81 -23.33 -6.43 14.12
C SER A 81 -22.02 -5.83 13.61
N ALA A 82 -21.68 -6.03 12.32
CA ALA A 82 -20.47 -5.50 11.72
C ALA A 82 -20.40 -3.97 11.77
N ARG A 83 -21.55 -3.30 11.54
CA ARG A 83 -21.68 -1.82 11.63
C ARG A 83 -21.47 -1.33 13.04
N LYS A 84 -22.15 -1.94 14.01
CA LYS A 84 -22.10 -1.56 15.42
C LYS A 84 -20.71 -1.77 16.03
N ASN A 85 -20.08 -2.92 15.76
CA ASN A 85 -18.81 -3.31 16.34
C ASN A 85 -17.62 -2.81 15.53
N LYS A 86 -17.84 -2.31 14.30
CA LYS A 86 -16.79 -1.97 13.32
C LYS A 86 -15.88 -3.16 13.04
N ASP A 87 -16.48 -4.36 12.86
CA ASP A 87 -15.75 -5.60 12.63
C ASP A 87 -14.91 -5.52 11.34
N ARG A 88 -13.67 -6.01 11.42
CA ARG A 88 -12.70 -5.92 10.32
C ARG A 88 -11.99 -7.24 10.08
N PHE A 89 -11.45 -7.35 8.89
CA PHE A 89 -10.38 -8.28 8.56
C PHE A 89 -9.04 -7.76 9.07
N SER A 90 -8.02 -8.60 9.09
CA SER A 90 -6.65 -8.19 9.45
C SER A 90 -6.07 -7.16 8.49
N SER A 91 -6.54 -7.06 7.26
CA SER A 91 -6.22 -5.99 6.32
C SER A 91 -6.73 -4.60 6.74
N GLY A 92 -7.59 -4.51 7.74
CA GLY A 92 -8.30 -3.26 8.10
C GLY A 92 -9.58 -3.03 7.30
N ASN A 93 -9.88 -3.85 6.29
CA ASN A 93 -11.13 -3.77 5.55
C ASN A 93 -12.32 -4.13 6.46
N TRP A 94 -13.40 -3.39 6.33
CA TRP A 94 -14.61 -3.64 7.11
C TRP A 94 -15.34 -4.89 6.63
N LYS A 95 -15.76 -5.76 7.56
CA LYS A 95 -16.66 -6.88 7.24
C LYS A 95 -18.01 -6.41 6.71
N LEU A 96 -18.46 -5.24 7.15
CA LEU A 96 -19.66 -4.61 6.60
C LEU A 96 -19.57 -4.38 5.10
N SER A 97 -18.47 -3.79 4.60
CA SER A 97 -18.29 -3.60 3.16
C SER A 97 -18.25 -4.92 2.40
N ALA A 98 -17.60 -5.95 2.99
CA ALA A 98 -17.60 -7.28 2.38
C ALA A 98 -19.00 -7.94 2.33
N ILE A 99 -19.92 -7.55 3.21
CA ILE A 99 -21.35 -7.95 3.09
C ILE A 99 -21.96 -7.32 1.84
N TYR A 100 -21.79 -6.02 1.65
CA TYR A 100 -22.30 -5.33 0.46
C TYR A 100 -21.66 -5.85 -0.82
N ASP A 101 -20.33 -6.06 -0.81
CA ASP A 101 -19.61 -6.62 -1.95
C ASP A 101 -20.06 -8.05 -2.26
N GLY A 102 -20.33 -8.87 -1.25
CA GLY A 102 -20.87 -10.22 -1.43
C GLY A 102 -22.27 -10.24 -2.07
N VAL A 103 -23.12 -9.25 -1.73
CA VAL A 103 -24.43 -9.07 -2.36
C VAL A 103 -24.28 -8.62 -3.82
N ALA A 104 -23.36 -7.70 -4.11
CA ALA A 104 -23.16 -7.16 -5.46
C ALA A 104 -22.21 -7.99 -6.33
N MET A 105 -21.43 -8.89 -5.73
CA MET A 105 -20.38 -9.63 -6.42
C MET A 105 -20.96 -10.56 -7.48
N PRO A 106 -20.45 -10.51 -8.73
CA PRO A 106 -20.87 -11.43 -9.75
C PRO A 106 -20.37 -12.84 -9.45
N ILE A 107 -21.15 -13.82 -9.83
CA ILE A 107 -20.66 -15.16 -10.09
C ILE A 107 -19.67 -15.04 -11.26
N GLU A 108 -18.55 -15.72 -11.17
CA GLU A 108 -17.59 -15.80 -12.27
C GLU A 108 -18.31 -16.20 -13.56
N HIS A 109 -18.22 -15.40 -14.62
CA HIS A 109 -18.96 -15.53 -15.88
C HIS A 109 -20.50 -15.36 -15.78
N ALA A 110 -20.98 -14.49 -14.86
CA ALA A 110 -22.42 -14.25 -14.68
C ALA A 110 -23.09 -13.86 -15.99
N THR A 111 -24.22 -14.52 -16.27
CA THR A 111 -25.13 -14.17 -17.37
C THR A 111 -26.07 -13.05 -16.98
N ASN A 112 -26.84 -12.54 -17.94
CA ASN A 112 -27.91 -11.58 -17.62
C ASN A 112 -28.97 -12.17 -16.69
N GLU A 113 -29.23 -13.48 -16.80
CA GLU A 113 -30.15 -14.22 -15.93
C GLU A 113 -29.64 -14.24 -14.49
N ASP A 114 -28.35 -14.48 -14.28
CA ASP A 114 -27.74 -14.48 -12.95
C ASP A 114 -27.86 -13.09 -12.30
N TRP A 115 -27.59 -12.02 -13.05
CA TRP A 115 -27.77 -10.65 -12.58
C TRP A 115 -29.21 -10.30 -12.25
N ASN A 116 -30.18 -10.75 -13.08
CA ASN A 116 -31.59 -10.54 -12.83
C ASN A 116 -32.04 -11.31 -11.58
N ALA A 117 -31.62 -12.55 -11.39
CA ALA A 117 -31.91 -13.34 -10.20
C ALA A 117 -31.38 -12.62 -8.94
N ARG A 118 -30.14 -12.12 -8.98
CA ARG A 118 -29.53 -11.38 -7.89
C ARG A 118 -30.34 -10.12 -7.53
N LEU A 119 -30.77 -9.36 -8.55
CA LEU A 119 -31.61 -8.18 -8.34
C LEU A 119 -32.97 -8.53 -7.72
N ILE A 120 -33.61 -9.63 -8.15
CA ILE A 120 -34.87 -10.14 -7.59
C ILE A 120 -34.68 -10.48 -6.12
N HIS A 121 -33.63 -11.22 -5.73
CA HIS A 121 -33.37 -11.55 -4.32
C HIS A 121 -33.18 -10.30 -3.44
N VAL A 122 -32.46 -9.29 -3.94
CA VAL A 122 -32.29 -8.02 -3.21
C VAL A 122 -33.61 -7.26 -3.10
N GLN A 123 -34.47 -7.27 -4.13
CA GLN A 123 -35.82 -6.69 -4.09
C GLN A 123 -36.70 -7.41 -3.08
N HIS A 124 -36.64 -8.76 -3.01
CA HIS A 124 -37.32 -9.55 -1.99
C HIS A 124 -36.83 -9.19 -0.59
N TRP A 125 -35.52 -8.99 -0.42
CA TRP A 125 -34.96 -8.55 0.88
C TRP A 125 -35.52 -7.19 1.31
N VAL A 126 -35.52 -6.18 0.42
CA VAL A 126 -36.11 -4.87 0.69
C VAL A 126 -37.60 -4.99 1.04
N ALA A 127 -38.35 -5.85 0.33
CA ALA A 127 -39.77 -6.08 0.62
C ALA A 127 -40.01 -6.77 1.98
N ALA A 128 -39.16 -7.76 2.33
CA ALA A 128 -39.23 -8.48 3.60
C ALA A 128 -38.76 -7.66 4.79
N SER A 129 -37.80 -6.76 4.58
CA SER A 129 -37.17 -5.90 5.61
C SER A 129 -37.20 -4.42 5.20
N PRO A 130 -38.37 -3.78 5.10
CA PRO A 130 -38.52 -2.42 4.54
C PRO A 130 -37.80 -1.32 5.34
N ASN A 131 -37.42 -1.60 6.59
CA ASN A 131 -36.67 -0.69 7.45
C ASN A 131 -35.16 -1.02 7.50
N SER A 132 -34.70 -2.04 6.76
CA SER A 132 -33.31 -2.43 6.73
C SER A 132 -32.47 -1.40 5.98
N ILE A 133 -31.57 -0.71 6.69
CA ILE A 133 -30.56 0.17 6.10
C ILE A 133 -29.70 -0.66 5.13
N THR A 134 -29.37 -1.88 5.50
CA THR A 134 -28.50 -2.76 4.72
C THR A 134 -29.14 -3.17 3.40
N ALA A 135 -30.39 -3.62 3.41
CA ALA A 135 -31.10 -4.03 2.19
C ALA A 135 -31.18 -2.89 1.16
N HIS A 136 -31.52 -1.69 1.61
CA HIS A 136 -31.64 -0.51 0.73
C HIS A 136 -30.28 -0.08 0.13
N ILE A 137 -29.22 -0.07 0.93
CA ILE A 137 -27.88 0.29 0.43
C ILE A 137 -27.34 -0.82 -0.49
N ALA A 138 -27.57 -2.09 -0.15
CA ALA A 138 -27.18 -3.22 -1.01
C ALA A 138 -27.86 -3.15 -2.38
N GLN A 139 -29.14 -2.76 -2.42
CA GLN A 139 -29.86 -2.54 -3.67
C GLN A 139 -29.20 -1.41 -4.49
N ALA A 140 -28.88 -0.28 -3.87
CA ALA A 140 -28.23 0.84 -4.53
C ALA A 140 -26.85 0.46 -5.05
N GLN A 141 -26.06 -0.28 -4.26
CA GLN A 141 -24.74 -0.76 -4.67
C GLN A 141 -24.81 -1.74 -5.85
N LEU A 142 -25.78 -2.66 -5.82
CA LEU A 142 -26.01 -3.59 -6.93
C LEU A 142 -26.34 -2.84 -8.23
N TYR A 143 -27.18 -1.80 -8.19
CA TYR A 143 -27.44 -0.97 -9.36
C TYR A 143 -26.20 -0.23 -9.85
N ALA A 144 -25.38 0.32 -8.95
CA ALA A 144 -24.11 0.94 -9.32
C ALA A 144 -23.16 -0.08 -9.97
N TYR A 145 -23.07 -1.29 -9.41
CA TYR A 145 -22.27 -2.36 -9.98
C TYR A 145 -22.73 -2.77 -11.38
N LEU A 146 -24.02 -3.03 -11.54
CA LEU A 146 -24.65 -3.35 -12.83
C LEU A 146 -24.48 -2.22 -13.88
N ALA A 147 -24.36 -0.98 -13.44
CA ALA A 147 -24.05 0.13 -14.33
C ALA A 147 -22.64 -0.03 -14.92
N TRP A 148 -21.63 -0.29 -14.08
CA TRP A 148 -20.26 -0.51 -14.54
C TRP A 148 -20.11 -1.74 -15.44
N GLU A 149 -20.86 -2.81 -15.18
CA GLU A 149 -20.94 -3.98 -16.06
C GLU A 149 -21.47 -3.60 -17.46
N ALA A 150 -22.53 -2.81 -17.52
CA ALA A 150 -23.10 -2.37 -18.81
C ALA A 150 -22.16 -1.45 -19.59
N ARG A 151 -21.35 -0.66 -18.90
CA ARG A 151 -20.31 0.18 -19.50
C ARG A 151 -19.13 -0.64 -20.00
N GLY A 152 -18.77 -1.70 -19.29
CA GLY A 152 -17.57 -2.48 -19.53
C GLY A 152 -16.28 -1.79 -19.05
N SER A 153 -15.16 -2.51 -19.15
CA SER A 153 -13.83 -2.09 -18.67
C SER A 153 -13.02 -1.25 -19.67
N GLY A 154 -13.50 -1.09 -20.92
CA GLY A 154 -12.81 -0.35 -21.96
C GLY A 154 -12.77 1.17 -21.73
N SER A 155 -11.96 1.86 -22.54
CA SER A 155 -11.93 3.33 -22.55
C SER A 155 -13.29 3.91 -22.98
N SER A 156 -13.57 5.15 -22.61
CA SER A 156 -14.88 5.80 -22.82
C SER A 156 -15.34 5.83 -24.27
N ASP A 157 -14.41 5.89 -25.21
CA ASP A 157 -14.64 5.90 -26.67
C ASP A 157 -15.03 4.50 -27.22
N THR A 158 -14.76 3.43 -26.47
CA THR A 158 -15.14 2.05 -26.87
C THR A 158 -16.53 1.63 -26.36
N VAL A 159 -17.16 2.44 -25.52
CA VAL A 159 -18.47 2.14 -24.92
C VAL A 159 -19.57 2.41 -25.92
N SER A 160 -20.43 1.41 -26.18
CA SER A 160 -21.57 1.57 -27.09
C SER A 160 -22.60 2.61 -26.58
N ALA A 161 -23.35 3.21 -27.49
CA ALA A 161 -24.44 4.13 -27.13
C ALA A 161 -25.46 3.49 -26.16
N ASN A 162 -25.77 2.19 -26.35
CA ASN A 162 -26.64 1.45 -25.43
C ASN A 162 -25.96 1.22 -24.08
N GLY A 163 -24.66 0.91 -24.06
CA GLY A 163 -23.89 0.77 -22.84
C GLY A 163 -23.94 2.05 -21.99
N TRP A 164 -23.72 3.20 -22.61
CA TRP A 164 -23.86 4.51 -21.93
C TRP A 164 -25.26 4.79 -21.43
N LYS A 165 -26.29 4.47 -22.23
CA LYS A 165 -27.69 4.65 -21.81
C LYS A 165 -28.00 3.83 -20.55
N VAL A 166 -27.71 2.53 -20.57
CA VAL A 166 -27.97 1.63 -19.45
C VAL A 166 -27.13 2.01 -18.23
N PHE A 167 -25.86 2.40 -18.42
CA PHE A 167 -25.01 2.92 -17.35
C PHE A 167 -25.66 4.10 -16.64
N ASN A 168 -26.06 5.13 -17.40
CA ASN A 168 -26.64 6.34 -16.82
C ASN A 168 -27.97 6.07 -16.10
N GLU A 169 -28.84 5.22 -16.67
CA GLU A 169 -30.11 4.82 -16.05
C GLU A 169 -29.88 4.12 -14.70
N ARG A 170 -28.95 3.17 -14.64
CA ARG A 170 -28.64 2.41 -13.43
C ARG A 170 -27.95 3.26 -12.36
N ILE A 171 -27.05 4.16 -12.73
CA ILE A 171 -26.42 5.11 -11.79
C ILE A 171 -27.45 6.10 -11.23
N ALA A 172 -28.39 6.58 -12.07
CA ALA A 172 -29.48 7.43 -11.58
C ALA A 172 -30.39 6.70 -10.60
N GLU A 173 -30.68 5.41 -10.85
CA GLU A 173 -31.46 4.59 -9.93
C GLU A 173 -30.71 4.32 -8.61
N ALA A 174 -29.40 4.00 -8.66
CA ALA A 174 -28.59 3.87 -7.45
C ALA A 174 -28.64 5.15 -6.60
N LYS A 175 -28.50 6.32 -7.23
CA LYS A 175 -28.61 7.61 -6.53
C LYS A 175 -29.98 7.79 -5.91
N ARG A 176 -31.07 7.56 -6.65
CA ARG A 176 -32.44 7.67 -6.16
C ARG A 176 -32.69 6.80 -4.92
N LEU A 177 -32.18 5.56 -4.94
CA LEU A 177 -32.28 4.61 -3.83
C LEU A 177 -31.53 5.11 -2.58
N LEU A 178 -30.33 5.67 -2.74
CA LEU A 178 -29.57 6.24 -1.62
C LEU A 178 -30.24 7.48 -1.03
N GLU A 179 -30.93 8.27 -1.82
CA GLU A 179 -31.58 9.52 -1.39
C GLU A 179 -33.00 9.33 -0.85
N GLN A 180 -33.57 8.12 -0.89
CA GLN A 180 -34.94 7.87 -0.49
C GLN A 180 -35.19 8.06 1.02
N SER A 181 -34.16 7.95 1.87
CA SER A 181 -34.28 8.15 3.32
C SER A 181 -32.97 8.68 3.92
N PRO A 182 -33.04 9.70 4.79
CA PRO A 182 -31.88 10.21 5.51
C PRO A 182 -31.28 9.18 6.49
N GLU A 183 -32.05 8.17 6.91
CA GLU A 183 -31.61 7.11 7.81
C GLU A 183 -30.48 6.28 7.21
N LEU A 184 -30.42 6.16 5.87
CA LEU A 184 -29.39 5.43 5.16
C LEU A 184 -27.98 6.03 5.37
N LYS A 185 -27.88 7.35 5.61
CA LYS A 185 -26.61 8.03 5.95
C LYS A 185 -26.00 7.59 7.28
N LYS A 186 -26.70 6.82 8.10
CA LYS A 186 -26.16 6.22 9.32
C LYS A 186 -25.24 5.02 9.04
N CYS A 187 -24.98 4.70 7.78
CA CYS A 187 -24.11 3.62 7.34
C CYS A 187 -22.91 4.17 6.54
N PRO A 188 -21.69 3.77 6.85
CA PRO A 188 -20.51 4.25 6.12
C PRO A 188 -20.54 3.90 4.63
N ASP A 189 -21.07 2.74 4.27
CA ASP A 189 -21.16 2.30 2.86
C ASP A 189 -22.10 3.17 2.02
N TRP A 190 -23.08 3.88 2.63
CA TRP A 190 -23.86 4.89 1.93
C TRP A 190 -22.98 5.95 1.27
N TYR A 191 -22.02 6.49 2.01
CA TYR A 191 -21.10 7.51 1.49
C TYR A 191 -20.17 6.93 0.42
N TRP A 192 -19.72 5.69 0.60
CA TRP A 192 -18.87 5.04 -0.37
C TRP A 192 -19.60 4.79 -1.70
N VAL A 193 -20.83 4.26 -1.66
CA VAL A 193 -21.66 4.08 -2.88
C VAL A 193 -21.97 5.42 -3.52
N MET A 194 -22.27 6.46 -2.72
CA MET A 194 -22.50 7.81 -3.25
C MET A 194 -21.24 8.41 -3.91
N GLN A 195 -20.03 8.10 -3.42
CA GLN A 195 -18.80 8.48 -4.12
C GLN A 195 -18.67 7.78 -5.49
N GLN A 196 -19.10 6.51 -5.61
CA GLN A 196 -19.16 5.83 -6.92
C GLN A 196 -20.17 6.51 -7.86
N VAL A 197 -21.32 6.90 -7.35
CA VAL A 197 -22.33 7.66 -8.10
C VAL A 197 -21.77 9.02 -8.52
N ALA A 198 -21.10 9.74 -7.63
CA ALA A 198 -20.50 11.04 -7.91
C ALA A 198 -19.44 10.96 -9.01
N LEU A 199 -18.57 9.93 -8.95
CA LEU A 199 -17.60 9.63 -9.99
C LEU A 199 -18.28 9.36 -11.33
N ALA A 200 -19.30 8.50 -11.35
CA ALA A 200 -20.02 8.08 -12.56
C ALA A 200 -20.81 9.21 -13.21
N GLN A 201 -21.39 10.10 -12.42
CA GLN A 201 -22.18 11.25 -12.90
C GLN A 201 -21.34 12.50 -13.24
N GLY A 202 -20.02 12.44 -13.07
CA GLY A 202 -19.16 13.57 -13.38
C GLY A 202 -19.36 14.77 -12.44
N TRP A 203 -19.57 14.53 -11.16
CA TRP A 203 -19.61 15.61 -10.17
C TRP A 203 -18.28 16.35 -10.17
N THR A 204 -18.34 17.67 -10.01
CA THR A 204 -17.12 18.47 -9.90
C THR A 204 -16.23 18.00 -8.75
N VAL A 205 -14.93 18.20 -8.86
CA VAL A 205 -13.98 17.87 -7.79
C VAL A 205 -14.40 18.51 -6.46
N ALA A 206 -14.92 19.73 -6.48
CA ALA A 206 -15.40 20.41 -5.27
C ALA A 206 -16.61 19.68 -4.62
N GLN A 207 -17.55 19.19 -5.44
CA GLN A 207 -18.70 18.43 -4.94
C GLN A 207 -18.28 17.06 -4.39
N GLN A 208 -17.38 16.36 -5.09
CA GLN A 208 -16.83 15.09 -4.63
C GLN A 208 -16.03 15.28 -3.32
N ARG A 209 -15.27 16.38 -3.22
CA ARG A 209 -14.54 16.74 -1.98
C ARG A 209 -15.49 17.01 -0.83
N ALA A 210 -16.58 17.75 -1.04
CA ALA A 210 -17.58 18.00 0.00
C ALA A 210 -18.22 16.70 0.53
N LEU A 211 -18.56 15.78 -0.38
CA LEU A 211 -19.06 14.45 0.01
C LEU A 211 -18.02 13.66 0.80
N PHE A 212 -16.76 13.69 0.37
CA PHE A 212 -15.65 13.05 1.07
C PHE A 212 -15.47 13.61 2.50
N GLU A 213 -15.50 14.93 2.67
CA GLU A 213 -15.35 15.56 3.98
C GLU A 213 -16.53 15.20 4.91
N GLU A 214 -17.77 15.14 4.40
CA GLU A 214 -18.92 14.66 5.15
C GLU A 214 -18.72 13.19 5.58
N ALA A 215 -18.25 12.33 4.67
CA ALA A 215 -17.98 10.93 4.94
C ALA A 215 -16.93 10.73 6.04
N VAL A 216 -15.81 11.45 5.95
CA VAL A 216 -14.70 11.37 6.93
C VAL A 216 -15.12 11.94 8.28
N ALA A 217 -15.95 12.98 8.32
CA ALA A 217 -16.52 13.51 9.56
C ALA A 217 -17.43 12.47 10.23
N PHE A 218 -18.15 11.66 9.46
CA PHE A 218 -18.99 10.59 9.97
C PHE A 218 -18.18 9.39 10.47
N GLU A 219 -17.25 8.86 9.66
CA GLU A 219 -16.44 7.69 10.02
C GLU A 219 -15.00 7.81 9.48
N PRO A 220 -14.10 8.44 10.24
CA PRO A 220 -12.73 8.73 9.77
C PRO A 220 -11.87 7.48 9.55
N THR A 221 -12.27 6.33 10.08
CA THR A 221 -11.52 5.08 9.96
C THR A 221 -12.07 4.16 8.86
N PHE A 222 -13.00 4.63 8.06
CA PHE A 222 -13.49 3.91 6.90
C PHE A 222 -12.61 4.21 5.68
N TYR A 223 -11.54 3.44 5.53
CA TYR A 223 -10.49 3.66 4.53
C TYR A 223 -10.95 3.70 3.06
N PRO A 224 -12.05 3.00 2.65
CA PRO A 224 -12.57 3.11 1.29
C PRO A 224 -12.83 4.55 0.83
N TYR A 225 -13.21 5.48 1.72
CA TYR A 225 -13.41 6.89 1.34
C TYR A 225 -12.16 7.52 0.74
N TYR A 226 -11.02 7.33 1.40
CA TYR A 226 -9.73 7.89 0.97
C TYR A 226 -9.25 7.26 -0.32
N ARG A 227 -9.38 5.92 -0.44
CA ARG A 227 -9.01 5.18 -1.64
C ARG A 227 -9.83 5.60 -2.86
N THR A 228 -11.15 5.75 -2.68
CA THR A 228 -12.07 6.12 -3.76
C THR A 228 -11.86 7.56 -4.21
N PHE A 229 -11.75 8.50 -3.28
CA PHE A 229 -11.52 9.90 -3.64
C PHE A 229 -10.15 10.10 -4.26
N SER A 230 -9.09 9.47 -3.74
CA SER A 230 -7.76 9.55 -4.37
C SER A 230 -7.76 9.01 -5.80
N TYR A 231 -8.48 7.91 -6.05
CA TYR A 231 -8.63 7.36 -7.39
C TYR A 231 -9.39 8.31 -8.33
N ALA A 232 -10.42 8.99 -7.84
CA ALA A 232 -11.13 10.02 -8.60
C ALA A 232 -10.23 11.22 -8.98
N MET A 233 -9.17 11.46 -8.20
CA MET A 233 -8.16 12.49 -8.47
C MET A 233 -7.02 12.00 -9.38
N SER A 234 -7.09 10.81 -9.96
CA SER A 234 -6.11 10.33 -10.93
C SER A 234 -6.36 10.92 -12.34
N THR A 235 -5.33 10.88 -13.18
CA THR A 235 -5.40 11.34 -14.59
C THR A 235 -6.40 10.54 -15.44
N SER A 236 -6.83 9.38 -14.97
CA SER A 236 -7.89 8.59 -15.62
C SER A 236 -9.29 9.15 -15.38
N TRP A 237 -9.44 10.11 -14.44
CA TRP A 237 -10.72 10.69 -14.05
C TRP A 237 -10.67 12.22 -14.06
N TYR A 238 -10.65 12.88 -12.90
CA TYR A 238 -10.84 14.33 -12.80
C TYR A 238 -9.60 15.09 -12.33
N GLY A 239 -8.51 14.40 -12.03
CA GLY A 239 -7.27 14.99 -11.53
C GLY A 239 -6.18 15.08 -12.59
N GLU A 240 -5.11 15.78 -12.22
CA GLU A 240 -3.88 15.89 -12.98
C GLU A 240 -2.80 14.97 -12.39
N ASP A 241 -1.63 14.88 -13.06
CA ASP A 241 -0.52 14.08 -12.59
C ASP A 241 -0.04 14.53 -11.20
N GLY A 242 -0.09 13.63 -10.25
CA GLY A 242 0.30 13.85 -8.85
C GLY A 242 -0.81 14.32 -7.91
N ASP A 243 -2.01 14.60 -8.40
CA ASP A 243 -3.09 15.08 -7.52
C ASP A 243 -3.58 14.01 -6.54
N SER A 244 -3.59 12.75 -6.96
CA SER A 244 -3.92 11.61 -6.09
C SER A 244 -2.96 11.49 -4.90
N GLU A 245 -1.67 11.58 -5.16
CA GLU A 245 -0.61 11.45 -4.16
C GLU A 245 -0.54 12.69 -3.27
N LYS A 246 -0.74 13.88 -3.85
CA LYS A 246 -0.88 15.13 -3.10
C LYS A 246 -2.02 15.04 -2.07
N PHE A 247 -3.18 14.53 -2.51
CA PHE A 247 -4.32 14.28 -1.62
C PHE A 247 -3.94 13.31 -0.49
N ALA A 248 -3.25 12.21 -0.81
CA ALA A 248 -2.81 11.24 0.20
C ALA A 248 -1.91 11.89 1.26
N VAL A 249 -0.94 12.70 0.83
CA VAL A 249 -0.02 13.42 1.73
C VAL A 249 -0.78 14.45 2.57
N GLU A 250 -1.67 15.25 1.95
CA GLU A 250 -2.52 16.21 2.66
C GLU A 250 -3.31 15.56 3.78
N MET A 251 -3.98 14.44 3.47
CA MET A 251 -4.80 13.73 4.45
C MET A 251 -3.98 13.08 5.55
N ALA A 252 -2.83 12.51 5.19
CA ALA A 252 -1.91 11.92 6.15
C ALA A 252 -1.34 12.97 7.11
N ASP A 253 -1.01 14.18 6.62
CA ASP A 253 -0.52 15.29 7.44
C ASP A 253 -1.63 15.87 8.33
N ARG A 254 -2.84 16.04 7.79
CA ARG A 254 -4.01 16.55 8.52
C ARG A 254 -4.41 15.65 9.69
N ILE A 255 -4.39 14.33 9.49
CA ILE A 255 -4.77 13.36 10.51
C ILE A 255 -3.63 13.12 11.49
N GLY A 256 -2.40 13.01 10.98
CA GLY A 256 -1.19 12.83 11.76
C GLY A 256 -1.03 11.47 12.44
N GLY A 257 0.17 11.21 12.96
CA GLY A 257 0.50 9.99 13.69
C GLY A 257 0.23 8.70 12.91
N ASP A 258 0.04 7.60 13.62
CA ASP A 258 -0.23 6.28 13.04
C ASP A 258 -1.46 6.28 12.10
N ASN A 259 -2.50 7.05 12.43
CA ASN A 259 -3.70 7.14 11.60
C ASN A 259 -3.40 7.79 10.25
N GLY A 260 -2.63 8.85 10.24
CA GLY A 260 -2.21 9.52 9.00
C GLY A 260 -1.30 8.64 8.15
N ASP A 261 -0.35 7.95 8.77
CA ASP A 261 0.53 7.01 8.06
C ASP A 261 -0.27 5.81 7.48
N ILE A 262 -1.31 5.32 8.19
CA ILE A 262 -2.23 4.31 7.65
C ILE A 262 -2.94 4.82 6.39
N ILE A 263 -3.43 6.06 6.38
CA ILE A 263 -4.07 6.62 5.17
C ILE A 263 -3.08 6.69 4.00
N ALA A 264 -1.83 7.06 4.26
CA ALA A 264 -0.79 7.06 3.22
C ALA A 264 -0.57 5.65 2.63
N PHE A 265 -0.51 4.62 3.48
CA PHE A 265 -0.44 3.22 3.02
C PHE A 265 -1.68 2.81 2.23
N GLU A 266 -2.89 3.08 2.72
CA GLU A 266 -4.16 2.70 2.10
C GLU A 266 -4.32 3.31 0.70
N VAL A 267 -3.93 4.58 0.53
CA VAL A 267 -3.96 5.23 -0.79
C VAL A 267 -2.87 4.68 -1.69
N ALA A 268 -1.64 4.49 -1.21
CA ALA A 268 -0.57 3.89 -1.99
C ALA A 268 -0.94 2.47 -2.46
N ALA A 269 -1.50 1.64 -1.57
CA ALA A 269 -1.96 0.29 -1.87
C ALA A 269 -3.04 0.25 -2.98
N LYS A 270 -3.89 1.27 -3.04
CA LYS A 270 -4.90 1.42 -4.09
C LYS A 270 -4.31 1.88 -5.41
N LEU A 271 -3.37 2.83 -5.38
CA LEU A 271 -2.85 3.48 -6.58
C LEU A 271 -1.71 2.70 -7.25
N ALA A 272 -0.81 2.09 -6.48
CA ALA A 272 0.38 1.45 -7.02
C ALA A 272 0.07 0.37 -8.08
N PRO A 273 -0.95 -0.51 -7.92
CA PRO A 273 -1.25 -1.52 -8.94
C PRO A 273 -1.86 -0.98 -10.24
N CYS A 274 -2.48 0.23 -10.21
CA CYS A 274 -3.18 0.77 -11.38
C CYS A 274 -2.45 1.93 -12.06
N CYS A 275 -1.45 2.47 -11.41
CA CYS A 275 -0.81 3.71 -11.83
C CYS A 275 0.70 3.50 -11.91
N LYS A 276 1.50 4.56 -12.13
CA LYS A 276 2.97 4.44 -12.12
C LYS A 276 3.46 4.23 -10.68
N ALA A 277 3.62 2.97 -10.28
CA ALA A 277 3.91 2.57 -8.90
C ALA A 277 5.11 3.32 -8.28
N GLU A 278 6.21 3.48 -9.04
CA GLU A 278 7.40 4.19 -8.57
C GLU A 278 7.11 5.65 -8.23
N ASP A 279 6.30 6.35 -9.07
CA ASP A 279 5.90 7.74 -8.82
C ASP A 279 4.99 7.83 -7.58
N VAL A 280 4.02 6.93 -7.45
CA VAL A 280 3.13 6.83 -6.28
C VAL A 280 3.95 6.65 -4.99
N ILE A 281 4.86 5.67 -4.98
CA ILE A 281 5.69 5.34 -3.82
C ILE A 281 6.60 6.52 -3.45
N LYS A 282 7.22 7.17 -4.44
CA LYS A 282 8.11 8.31 -4.25
C LYS A 282 7.38 9.54 -3.73
N ARG A 283 6.22 9.89 -4.33
CA ARG A 283 5.45 11.11 -4.00
C ARG A 283 4.77 11.01 -2.65
N ILE A 284 4.29 9.82 -2.24
CA ILE A 284 3.69 9.58 -0.92
C ILE A 284 4.78 9.39 0.16
N SER A 285 5.97 8.94 -0.20
CA SER A 285 7.11 8.60 0.68
C SER A 285 7.08 7.14 1.17
N TRP A 286 8.03 6.34 0.66
CA TRP A 286 8.19 4.95 1.06
C TRP A 286 8.32 4.74 2.59
N PRO A 287 9.13 5.53 3.32
CA PRO A 287 9.17 5.39 4.78
C PRO A 287 7.82 5.60 5.46
N ARG A 288 6.97 6.51 4.95
CA ARG A 288 5.62 6.76 5.48
C ARG A 288 4.70 5.58 5.19
N ILE A 289 4.73 5.04 3.98
CA ILE A 289 3.97 3.85 3.59
C ILE A 289 4.31 2.66 4.49
N LYS A 290 5.60 2.43 4.76
CA LYS A 290 6.04 1.36 5.69
C LYS A 290 5.52 1.56 7.11
N ARG A 291 5.56 2.78 7.65
CA ARG A 291 5.00 3.06 8.99
C ARG A 291 3.50 2.81 9.02
N GLY A 292 2.78 3.23 7.97
CA GLY A 292 1.34 3.01 7.85
C GLY A 292 0.98 1.52 7.82
N PHE A 293 1.67 0.73 7.02
CA PHE A 293 1.54 -0.73 7.03
C PHE A 293 1.80 -1.33 8.42
N THR A 294 2.91 -0.93 9.06
CA THR A 294 3.25 -1.43 10.41
C THR A 294 2.20 -1.05 11.46
N ALA A 295 1.67 0.18 11.37
CA ALA A 295 0.61 0.64 12.28
C ALA A 295 -0.70 -0.12 12.06
N LEU A 296 -1.04 -0.41 10.80
CA LEU A 296 -2.22 -1.19 10.44
C LEU A 296 -2.11 -2.64 10.95
N GLU A 297 -0.95 -3.28 10.70
CA GLU A 297 -0.65 -4.63 11.18
C GLU A 297 -0.69 -4.73 12.71
N LYS A 298 -0.15 -3.75 13.41
CA LYS A 298 -0.22 -3.65 14.88
C LYS A 298 -1.66 -3.54 15.38
N ARG A 299 -2.53 -2.88 14.62
CA ARG A 299 -3.92 -2.61 15.03
C ARG A 299 -4.87 -3.76 14.75
N TYR A 300 -4.75 -4.40 13.61
CA TYR A 300 -5.72 -5.39 13.12
C TYR A 300 -5.14 -6.79 12.93
N GLY A 301 -3.83 -6.94 13.01
CA GLY A 301 -3.13 -8.21 12.77
C GLY A 301 -2.46 -8.26 11.40
N THR A 302 -1.73 -9.34 11.18
CA THR A 302 -1.07 -9.61 9.90
C THR A 302 -2.10 -9.94 8.83
N SER A 303 -2.02 -9.30 7.68
CA SER A 303 -2.85 -9.60 6.51
C SER A 303 -1.99 -10.05 5.33
N LEU A 304 -2.32 -11.20 4.76
CA LEU A 304 -1.65 -11.72 3.56
C LEU A 304 -1.87 -10.81 2.34
N ILE A 305 -3.03 -10.15 2.24
CA ILE A 305 -3.30 -9.17 1.19
C ILE A 305 -2.34 -7.99 1.31
N ASN A 306 -2.23 -7.40 2.50
CA ASN A 306 -1.35 -6.25 2.73
C ASN A 306 0.13 -6.63 2.59
N LEU A 307 0.54 -7.85 2.97
CA LEU A 307 1.89 -8.37 2.73
C LEU A 307 2.20 -8.43 1.24
N ASN A 308 1.28 -8.96 0.42
CA ASN A 308 1.44 -9.02 -1.03
C ASN A 308 1.61 -7.61 -1.64
N VAL A 309 0.78 -6.64 -1.23
CA VAL A 309 0.88 -5.25 -1.67
C VAL A 309 2.23 -4.64 -1.30
N MET A 310 2.70 -4.85 -0.08
CA MET A 310 4.01 -4.36 0.36
C MET A 310 5.17 -5.04 -0.38
N ALA A 311 5.07 -6.35 -0.65
CA ALA A 311 6.07 -7.09 -1.43
C ALA A 311 6.13 -6.62 -2.88
N PHE A 312 5.00 -6.21 -3.45
CA PHE A 312 4.93 -5.58 -4.77
C PHE A 312 5.61 -4.20 -4.79
N MET A 313 5.37 -3.36 -3.78
CA MET A 313 5.88 -1.99 -3.75
C MET A 313 7.35 -1.89 -3.33
N ALA A 314 7.85 -2.77 -2.47
CA ALA A 314 9.18 -2.64 -1.86
C ALA A 314 10.34 -2.61 -2.88
N PRO A 315 10.39 -3.45 -3.92
CA PRO A 315 11.44 -3.38 -4.94
C PRO A 315 11.40 -2.07 -5.75
N LEU A 316 10.19 -1.51 -5.94
CA LEU A 316 9.96 -0.29 -6.71
C LEU A 316 10.26 1.00 -5.92
N SER A 317 10.58 0.87 -4.64
CA SER A 317 10.87 2.01 -3.75
C SER A 317 12.27 2.61 -3.90
N GLY A 318 13.10 2.04 -4.77
CA GLY A 318 14.48 2.45 -4.98
C GLY A 318 15.52 1.65 -4.16
N GLY A 319 15.20 0.39 -3.81
CA GLY A 319 16.20 -0.54 -3.28
C GLY A 319 15.96 -1.08 -1.87
N ASP A 320 14.71 -1.41 -1.52
CA ASP A 320 14.40 -2.06 -0.23
C ASP A 320 14.22 -3.59 -0.39
N GLU A 321 15.19 -4.23 -1.10
CA GLU A 321 15.14 -5.64 -1.44
C GLU A 321 15.21 -6.54 -0.20
N ILE A 322 15.93 -6.13 0.84
CA ILE A 322 16.01 -6.87 2.11
C ILE A 322 14.63 -6.92 2.78
N TYR A 323 13.92 -5.78 2.79
CA TYR A 323 12.57 -5.75 3.32
C TYR A 323 11.62 -6.55 2.44
N ALA A 324 11.71 -6.43 1.10
CA ALA A 324 10.94 -7.25 0.17
C ALA A 324 11.13 -8.75 0.42
N HIS A 325 12.38 -9.19 0.63
CA HIS A 325 12.69 -10.60 0.94
C HIS A 325 11.96 -11.07 2.20
N SER A 326 11.99 -10.27 3.25
CA SER A 326 11.28 -10.60 4.50
C SER A 326 9.76 -10.72 4.32
N LEU A 327 9.18 -9.90 3.43
CA LEU A 327 7.76 -9.97 3.09
C LEU A 327 7.43 -11.24 2.30
N PHE A 328 8.23 -11.60 1.29
CA PHE A 328 8.06 -12.85 0.54
C PHE A 328 8.18 -14.09 1.44
N GLN A 329 9.06 -14.07 2.43
CA GLN A 329 9.14 -15.16 3.41
C GLN A 329 7.87 -15.29 4.26
N ARG A 330 7.24 -14.17 4.63
CA ARG A 330 5.99 -14.16 5.40
C ARG A 330 4.79 -14.57 4.57
N ILE A 331 4.76 -14.22 3.28
CA ILE A 331 3.71 -14.60 2.33
C ILE A 331 3.72 -16.11 2.06
N GLY A 332 4.91 -16.72 1.95
CA GLY A 332 5.04 -18.11 1.51
C GLY A 332 4.46 -18.31 0.11
N ASP A 333 3.51 -19.23 -0.02
CA ASP A 333 2.83 -19.53 -1.28
C ASP A 333 1.44 -18.86 -1.40
N GLN A 334 1.10 -17.96 -0.48
CA GLN A 334 -0.18 -17.24 -0.41
C GLN A 334 -0.15 -15.97 -1.30
N TRP A 335 0.12 -16.13 -2.59
CA TRP A 335 0.13 -15.02 -3.54
C TRP A 335 -1.28 -14.51 -3.87
N ASP A 336 -1.45 -13.19 -3.97
CA ASP A 336 -2.74 -12.57 -4.29
C ASP A 336 -2.94 -12.48 -5.81
N LYS A 337 -3.85 -13.30 -6.36
CA LYS A 337 -4.19 -13.32 -7.79
C LYS A 337 -4.79 -12.01 -8.33
N LYS A 338 -5.26 -11.12 -7.44
CA LYS A 338 -5.81 -9.80 -7.84
C LYS A 338 -4.71 -8.77 -8.03
N LEU A 339 -3.55 -8.99 -7.42
CA LEU A 339 -2.40 -8.10 -7.50
C LEU A 339 -1.37 -8.59 -8.54
N TRP A 340 -1.00 -9.88 -8.45
CA TRP A 340 -0.05 -10.50 -9.36
C TRP A 340 -0.79 -11.06 -10.56
N VAL A 341 -0.38 -10.70 -11.77
CA VAL A 341 -1.07 -11.14 -13.00
C VAL A 341 -1.11 -12.66 -13.10
N THR A 342 0.03 -13.32 -12.77
CA THR A 342 0.14 -14.78 -12.70
C THR A 342 0.95 -15.21 -11.48
N GLN A 343 0.82 -16.48 -11.08
CA GLN A 343 1.70 -17.10 -10.08
C GLN A 343 3.16 -17.01 -10.51
N LYS A 344 3.43 -17.14 -11.80
CA LYS A 344 4.77 -17.03 -12.37
C LYS A 344 5.39 -15.66 -12.10
N ASP A 345 4.63 -14.57 -12.27
CA ASP A 345 5.12 -13.21 -11.99
C ASP A 345 5.52 -13.05 -10.52
N PHE A 346 4.71 -13.58 -9.60
CA PHE A 346 5.02 -13.60 -8.19
C PHE A 346 6.32 -14.38 -7.89
N GLU A 347 6.46 -15.59 -8.45
CA GLU A 347 7.61 -16.46 -8.22
C GLU A 347 8.90 -15.92 -8.86
N GLU A 348 8.82 -15.32 -10.04
CA GLU A 348 9.94 -14.66 -10.69
C GLU A 348 10.44 -13.49 -9.84
N GLN A 349 9.55 -12.66 -9.34
CA GLN A 349 9.92 -11.54 -8.46
C GLN A 349 10.52 -12.04 -7.14
N ARG A 350 9.91 -13.04 -6.49
CA ARG A 350 10.43 -13.68 -5.27
C ARG A 350 11.83 -14.23 -5.47
N THR A 351 12.04 -14.93 -6.58
CA THR A 351 13.34 -15.53 -6.92
C THR A 351 14.40 -14.46 -7.18
N TYR A 352 14.06 -13.43 -7.95
CA TYR A 352 14.94 -12.30 -8.19
C TYR A 352 15.39 -11.64 -6.89
N ILE A 353 14.46 -11.32 -5.99
CA ILE A 353 14.75 -10.73 -4.68
C ILE A 353 15.69 -11.62 -3.85
N ALA A 354 15.43 -12.93 -3.82
CA ALA A 354 16.30 -13.87 -3.09
C ALA A 354 17.74 -13.90 -3.64
N GLN A 355 17.92 -13.67 -4.93
CA GLN A 355 19.26 -13.61 -5.57
C GLN A 355 20.00 -12.31 -5.29
N VAL A 356 19.30 -11.18 -5.22
CA VAL A 356 19.95 -9.86 -5.04
C VAL A 356 20.22 -9.49 -3.59
N VAL A 357 19.46 -10.04 -2.64
CA VAL A 357 19.60 -9.74 -1.21
C VAL A 357 21.02 -9.97 -0.66
N PRO A 358 21.71 -11.10 -0.92
CA PRO A 358 23.06 -11.28 -0.42
C PRO A 358 24.06 -10.21 -0.94
N LEU A 359 23.87 -9.74 -2.18
CA LEU A 359 24.70 -8.67 -2.75
C LEU A 359 24.41 -7.33 -2.07
N ARG A 360 23.15 -7.04 -1.81
CA ARG A 360 22.71 -5.82 -1.11
C ARG A 360 23.20 -5.78 0.33
N GLU A 361 23.12 -6.90 1.04
CA GLU A 361 23.66 -7.00 2.41
C GLU A 361 25.16 -6.73 2.44
N GLN A 362 25.92 -7.31 1.51
CA GLN A 362 27.35 -7.04 1.39
C GLN A 362 27.62 -5.56 1.09
N GLN A 363 26.83 -4.93 0.23
CA GLN A 363 26.95 -3.50 -0.06
C GLN A 363 26.73 -2.67 1.19
N LEU A 364 25.65 -2.93 1.97
CA LEU A 364 25.36 -2.23 3.21
C LEU A 364 26.47 -2.38 4.28
N ILE A 365 27.08 -3.55 4.37
CA ILE A 365 28.24 -3.75 5.27
C ILE A 365 29.39 -2.83 4.88
N ARG A 366 29.69 -2.72 3.57
CA ARG A 366 30.74 -1.84 3.05
C ARG A 366 30.42 -0.35 3.29
N GLU A 367 29.18 0.06 3.03
CA GLU A 367 28.69 1.42 3.26
C GLU A 367 28.82 1.82 4.72
N ARG A 368 28.37 0.94 5.65
CA ARG A 368 28.49 1.17 7.10
C ARG A 368 29.95 1.27 7.55
N ALA A 369 30.85 0.44 7.00
CA ALA A 369 32.25 0.51 7.32
C ALA A 369 32.89 1.82 6.80
N ALA A 370 32.54 2.28 5.63
CA ALA A 370 32.96 3.57 5.09
C ALA A 370 32.41 4.74 5.93
N GLU A 371 31.12 4.71 6.30
CA GLU A 371 30.49 5.76 7.14
C GLU A 371 31.12 5.83 8.52
N ALA A 372 31.40 4.71 9.17
CA ALA A 372 32.09 4.66 10.45
C ALA A 372 33.49 5.32 10.39
N ASN A 373 34.22 5.11 9.30
CA ASN A 373 35.51 5.75 9.07
C ASN A 373 35.36 7.27 8.81
N LEU A 374 34.40 7.65 7.94
CA LEU A 374 34.13 9.05 7.58
C LEU A 374 33.66 9.89 8.76
N SER A 375 32.99 9.31 9.74
CA SER A 375 32.53 9.98 10.95
C SER A 375 33.66 10.46 11.86
N THR A 376 34.91 9.99 11.62
CA THR A 376 36.08 10.43 12.34
C THR A 376 36.76 11.64 11.67
N PRO A 377 37.33 12.60 12.42
CA PRO A 377 38.07 13.72 11.81
C PRO A 377 39.26 13.27 10.92
N ALA A 378 39.89 12.16 11.25
CA ALA A 378 40.99 11.59 10.44
C ALA A 378 40.45 11.00 9.13
N GLY A 379 39.34 10.25 9.19
CA GLY A 379 38.72 9.65 8.01
C GLY A 379 38.13 10.68 7.06
N ALA A 380 37.50 11.74 7.59
CA ALA A 380 37.03 12.85 6.76
C ALA A 380 38.17 13.53 5.98
N ARG A 381 39.29 13.82 6.65
CA ARG A 381 40.50 14.36 5.99
C ARG A 381 41.06 13.40 4.97
N PHE A 382 41.07 12.10 5.25
CA PHE A 382 41.53 11.08 4.34
C PHE A 382 40.68 11.04 3.07
N ALA A 383 39.36 11.03 3.19
CA ALA A 383 38.43 11.04 2.07
C ALA A 383 38.65 12.27 1.15
N VAL A 384 38.79 13.47 1.73
CA VAL A 384 39.10 14.70 0.97
C VAL A 384 40.42 14.61 0.25
N ALA A 385 41.47 14.03 0.86
CA ALA A 385 42.75 13.84 0.23
C ALA A 385 42.68 12.85 -0.93
N LEU A 386 41.91 11.77 -0.77
CA LEU A 386 41.67 10.78 -1.80
C LEU A 386 40.85 11.35 -2.97
N GLU A 387 39.79 12.11 -2.69
CA GLU A 387 39.00 12.82 -3.69
C GLU A 387 39.88 13.72 -4.56
N ARG A 388 40.73 14.55 -3.95
CA ARG A 388 41.69 15.40 -4.66
C ARG A 388 42.62 14.63 -5.56
N LYS A 389 43.07 13.45 -5.13
CA LYS A 389 43.96 12.60 -5.94
C LYS A 389 43.23 12.03 -7.14
N LEU A 390 41.96 11.73 -7.03
CA LEU A 390 41.13 11.18 -8.11
C LEU A 390 40.53 12.27 -9.02
N GLN A 391 40.54 13.54 -8.60
CA GLN A 391 39.89 14.65 -9.29
C GLN A 391 40.32 14.79 -10.75
N ALA A 392 41.59 14.71 -11.04
CA ALA A 392 42.12 14.82 -12.42
C ALA A 392 41.58 13.70 -13.33
N GLY A 393 41.41 12.51 -12.77
CA GLY A 393 40.81 11.37 -13.47
C GLY A 393 39.32 11.60 -13.75
N ALA A 394 38.60 12.12 -12.76
CA ALA A 394 37.16 12.47 -12.86
C ALA A 394 36.94 13.59 -13.90
N ASP A 395 37.75 14.66 -13.86
CA ASP A 395 37.75 15.76 -14.83
C ASP A 395 37.97 15.29 -16.28
N ALA A 396 38.94 14.40 -16.47
CA ALA A 396 39.17 13.81 -17.78
C ALA A 396 37.98 12.99 -18.29
N CYS A 397 37.36 12.22 -17.40
CA CYS A 397 36.16 11.43 -17.73
C CYS A 397 34.95 12.30 -18.09
N VAL A 398 34.67 13.35 -17.31
CA VAL A 398 33.59 14.30 -17.61
C VAL A 398 33.77 14.97 -18.97
N ASN A 399 35.00 15.18 -19.41
CA ASN A 399 35.29 15.79 -20.71
C ASN A 399 35.18 14.81 -21.90
N THR A 400 35.34 13.52 -21.67
CA THR A 400 35.42 12.50 -22.76
C THR A 400 34.11 11.76 -22.99
N VAL A 401 33.25 11.62 -21.98
CA VAL A 401 31.98 10.90 -22.14
C VAL A 401 30.84 11.83 -22.60
N PRO A 402 29.94 11.37 -23.50
CA PRO A 402 28.86 12.18 -24.01
C PRO A 402 27.79 12.47 -22.97
N ASP A 403 27.45 11.50 -22.14
CA ASP A 403 26.49 11.64 -21.05
C ASP A 403 27.24 11.86 -19.73
N LYS A 404 27.03 13.04 -19.15
CA LYS A 404 27.67 13.42 -17.87
C LYS A 404 27.03 12.69 -16.68
N GLY A 405 25.78 12.25 -16.82
CA GLY A 405 25.06 11.56 -15.76
C GLY A 405 24.79 12.42 -14.53
N SER A 406 24.31 11.74 -13.48
CA SER A 406 24.05 12.32 -12.16
C SER A 406 25.28 12.26 -11.24
N LYS A 407 25.19 12.88 -10.06
CA LYS A 407 26.12 12.65 -8.97
C LYS A 407 26.30 11.17 -8.70
N PHE A 408 27.51 10.77 -8.39
CA PHE A 408 27.83 9.39 -8.01
C PHE A 408 28.87 9.36 -6.89
N GLN A 409 28.92 8.25 -6.20
CA GLN A 409 29.95 7.96 -5.20
C GLN A 409 30.75 6.72 -5.61
N ILE A 410 31.95 6.58 -5.07
CA ILE A 410 32.74 5.36 -5.19
C ILE A 410 33.11 4.90 -3.78
N LEU A 411 32.67 3.70 -3.40
CA LEU A 411 33.13 3.00 -2.22
C LEU A 411 34.49 2.34 -2.54
N ILE A 412 35.50 2.65 -1.77
CA ILE A 412 36.90 2.24 -2.02
C ILE A 412 37.41 1.48 -0.80
N LEU A 413 37.99 0.30 -1.07
CA LEU A 413 38.75 -0.48 -0.10
C LEU A 413 40.25 -0.37 -0.40
N LEU A 414 41.03 0.07 0.58
CA LEU A 414 42.47 0.15 0.51
C LEU A 414 43.12 -0.78 1.53
N ASN A 415 44.24 -1.44 1.12
CA ASN A 415 45.10 -2.16 2.04
C ASN A 415 46.03 -1.21 2.81
N LYS A 416 46.75 -1.72 3.79
CA LYS A 416 47.69 -0.95 4.64
C LYS A 416 48.81 -0.22 3.87
N SER A 417 49.14 -0.71 2.68
CA SER A 417 50.17 -0.06 1.80
C SER A 417 49.57 1.00 0.88
N GLY A 418 48.26 1.27 0.97
CA GLY A 418 47.57 2.28 0.17
C GLY A 418 47.26 1.85 -1.26
N LYS A 419 47.26 0.57 -1.53
CA LYS A 419 46.85 0.02 -2.83
C LYS A 419 45.36 -0.30 -2.83
N LEU A 420 44.74 -0.14 -4.00
CA LEU A 420 43.34 -0.41 -4.20
C LEU A 420 43.06 -1.91 -4.21
N GLU A 421 42.16 -2.37 -3.35
CA GLU A 421 41.68 -3.75 -3.34
C GLU A 421 40.30 -3.89 -3.99
N ARG A 422 39.40 -2.93 -3.76
CA ARG A 422 38.07 -2.91 -4.34
C ARG A 422 37.60 -1.49 -4.56
N ALA A 423 36.79 -1.29 -5.60
CA ALA A 423 36.06 -0.05 -5.81
C ALA A 423 34.68 -0.37 -6.41
N TYR A 424 33.65 0.32 -5.92
CA TYR A 424 32.25 0.13 -6.32
C TYR A 424 31.61 1.49 -6.55
N PRO A 425 31.30 1.85 -7.81
CA PRO A 425 30.60 3.08 -8.13
C PRO A 425 29.09 2.91 -7.89
N ASP A 426 28.43 3.99 -7.41
CA ASP A 426 26.98 4.03 -7.19
C ASP A 426 26.47 5.47 -7.37
N PRO A 427 25.56 5.75 -8.30
CA PRO A 427 25.11 4.88 -9.38
C PRO A 427 26.20 4.63 -10.45
N PHE A 428 25.97 3.59 -11.25
CA PHE A 428 26.87 3.21 -12.33
C PHE A 428 26.57 4.06 -13.56
N THR A 429 27.31 5.18 -13.72
CA THR A 429 27.18 6.15 -14.82
C THR A 429 28.32 6.02 -15.82
N MET A 430 28.22 6.65 -16.99
CA MET A 430 29.35 6.65 -17.98
C MET A 430 30.61 7.32 -17.39
N VAL A 431 30.43 8.39 -16.58
CA VAL A 431 31.57 9.05 -15.91
C VAL A 431 32.17 8.12 -14.86
N SER A 432 31.34 7.45 -14.04
CA SER A 432 31.85 6.52 -13.03
C SER A 432 32.56 5.30 -13.67
N GLN A 433 32.05 4.76 -14.77
CA GLN A 433 32.70 3.69 -15.54
C GLN A 433 34.07 4.12 -16.06
N CYS A 434 34.15 5.32 -16.65
CA CYS A 434 35.42 5.87 -17.15
C CYS A 434 36.42 6.03 -15.99
N LEU A 435 35.98 6.53 -14.83
CA LEU A 435 36.85 6.70 -13.67
C LEU A 435 37.32 5.33 -13.12
N MET A 436 36.45 4.33 -13.10
CA MET A 436 36.80 2.96 -12.72
C MET A 436 37.90 2.38 -13.65
N ALA A 437 37.82 2.64 -14.95
CA ALA A 437 38.88 2.22 -15.89
C ALA A 437 40.22 2.88 -15.57
N LYS A 438 40.25 4.16 -15.18
CA LYS A 438 41.48 4.86 -14.75
C LYS A 438 42.02 4.37 -13.40
N LEU A 439 41.19 3.77 -12.56
CA LEU A 439 41.63 3.14 -11.32
C LEU A 439 42.30 1.80 -11.52
N ALA A 440 42.30 1.24 -12.74
CA ALA A 440 42.91 -0.06 -13.04
C ALA A 440 44.41 -0.10 -12.68
N ASP A 441 45.16 1.01 -12.82
CA ASP A 441 46.57 1.09 -12.52
C ASP A 441 46.91 0.96 -11.03
N TYR A 442 45.93 1.10 -10.17
CA TYR A 442 46.06 0.99 -8.71
C TYR A 442 45.75 -0.41 -8.16
N TYR A 443 45.44 -1.39 -9.07
CA TYR A 443 45.15 -2.77 -8.69
C TYR A 443 46.35 -3.70 -8.90
N GLY A 444 46.51 -4.65 -7.99
CA GLY A 444 47.44 -5.77 -8.15
C GLY A 444 48.83 -5.56 -7.53
N PRO A 445 49.74 -6.54 -7.71
CA PRO A 445 51.04 -6.56 -7.00
C PRO A 445 51.99 -5.42 -7.39
N ARG A 446 51.91 -4.96 -8.64
CA ARG A 446 52.73 -3.86 -9.17
C ARG A 446 52.01 -2.51 -9.19
N ALA A 447 50.83 -2.44 -8.57
CA ALA A 447 50.04 -1.26 -8.57
C ALA A 447 50.73 -0.08 -7.88
N GLU A 448 50.43 1.12 -8.37
CA GLU A 448 50.79 2.37 -7.70
C GLU A 448 50.07 2.51 -6.37
N VAL A 449 50.67 3.26 -5.45
CA VAL A 449 50.04 3.64 -4.18
C VAL A 449 49.03 4.74 -4.42
N LEU A 450 47.77 4.45 -4.19
CA LEU A 450 46.72 5.43 -4.33
C LEU A 450 46.75 6.45 -3.17
N LEU A 451 46.61 5.98 -1.92
CA LEU A 451 46.77 6.76 -0.71
C LEU A 451 46.89 5.81 0.49
N VAL A 452 47.88 6.03 1.38
CA VAL A 452 48.08 5.16 2.56
C VAL A 452 47.02 5.44 3.61
N PRO A 453 46.15 4.46 3.95
CA PRO A 453 45.08 4.63 4.91
C PRO A 453 45.57 4.51 6.37
N PRO A 454 44.80 4.93 7.35
CA PRO A 454 45.09 4.81 8.79
C PRO A 454 45.26 3.37 9.27
N GLN A 455 44.59 2.40 8.60
CA GLN A 455 44.63 0.99 8.96
C GLN A 455 44.46 0.07 7.73
N ASP A 456 44.71 -1.19 7.89
CA ASP A 456 44.49 -2.19 6.84
C ASP A 456 42.96 -2.44 6.63
N GLY A 457 42.60 -2.82 5.40
CA GLY A 457 41.20 -3.06 5.08
C GLY A 457 40.31 -1.82 5.21
N TYR A 458 40.82 -0.64 4.86
CA TYR A 458 40.17 0.65 5.08
C TYR A 458 39.10 0.96 4.03
N TRP A 459 37.84 0.88 4.41
CA TRP A 459 36.74 1.35 3.59
C TRP A 459 36.58 2.86 3.70
N THR A 460 36.43 3.54 2.56
CA THR A 460 36.08 4.96 2.47
C THR A 460 35.16 5.21 1.29
N ARG A 461 34.58 6.39 1.24
CA ARG A 461 33.72 6.85 0.16
C ARG A 461 34.20 8.19 -0.35
N VAL A 462 34.19 8.36 -1.67
CA VAL A 462 34.41 9.65 -2.34
C VAL A 462 33.21 9.97 -3.22
N GLU A 463 32.84 11.22 -3.30
CA GLU A 463 31.67 11.70 -4.03
C GLU A 463 32.08 12.62 -5.17
N PHE A 464 31.43 12.51 -6.31
CA PHE A 464 31.69 13.33 -7.50
C PHE A 464 30.38 13.90 -8.05
N ASP A 465 30.39 15.19 -8.37
CA ASP A 465 29.32 15.88 -9.06
C ASP A 465 29.81 16.31 -10.46
N PRO A 466 29.46 15.55 -11.54
CA PRO A 466 29.85 15.89 -12.90
C PRO A 466 29.43 17.28 -13.34
N ALA A 467 28.29 17.78 -12.82
CA ALA A 467 27.79 19.10 -13.16
C ALA A 467 28.64 20.23 -12.56
N SER A 468 29.18 20.05 -11.33
CA SER A 468 30.09 21.03 -10.71
C SER A 468 31.46 21.01 -11.38
N ILE A 469 31.96 19.82 -11.78
CA ILE A 469 33.21 19.69 -12.52
C ILE A 469 33.16 20.43 -13.89
N ALA A 470 32.02 20.32 -14.59
CA ALA A 470 31.85 20.99 -15.88
C ALA A 470 31.79 22.54 -15.77
N LYS A 471 31.28 23.09 -14.65
CA LYS A 471 31.15 24.54 -14.41
C LYS A 471 32.48 25.25 -14.12
N LEU A 472 33.40 24.57 -13.41
CA LEU A 472 34.69 25.15 -13.02
C LEU A 472 35.63 25.47 -14.24
N LYS A 473 35.26 25.11 -15.48
CA LYS A 473 35.99 25.39 -16.69
C LYS A 473 35.37 26.42 -17.62
N THR A 474 34.17 26.91 -17.28
CA THR A 474 33.49 27.96 -18.04
C THR A 474 33.63 29.35 -17.42
N GLU A 475 34.23 29.46 -16.26
CA GLU A 475 34.71 30.66 -15.60
C GLU A 475 36.24 30.79 -15.77
#